data_663efbd594cdd3e3f7ad7d78f5495dce
#
_entry.id   663efbd594cdd3e3f7ad7d78f5495dce
#
_cell.length_a   1.000
_cell.length_b   1.000
_cell.length_c   1.000
_cell.angle_alpha   90.00
_cell.angle_beta   90.00
_cell.angle_gamma   90.00
#
_symmetry.space_group_name_H-M   'P 1'
#
loop_
_entity.id
_entity.type
_entity.pdbx_description
1 polymer ?
#
loop_
_entity_poly.entity_id
_entity_poly.type
_entity_poly.pdbx_seq_one_letter_code
_entity_poly.pdbx_strand_id
1 'polypeptide(L)'
;MARGRRSTAEESPGGPTTLRVPVADAEAQLRDRVEKASVMLSVPINDRESLQQERAQYYTWDEYNTTLLKRFFTSEELAHEYSYWGIAVVGGASSLAEDVRDFRKDVADKIRRLESIIERLRPRKHHRHERSHAGLDVASDLRSARKKRRA
;
A
#
# COMPACT_ATOMS: atom_id res chain seq x y z
N MET A 1 45.64 -29.92 -11.57
CA MET A 1 44.41 -29.94 -10.74
C MET A 1 43.88 -28.52 -10.61
N ALA A 2 42.91 -28.17 -11.43
CA ALA A 2 42.33 -26.81 -11.47
C ALA A 2 41.06 -26.80 -10.60
N ARG A 3 41.08 -26.06 -9.48
CA ARG A 3 39.90 -25.84 -8.61
C ARG A 3 39.01 -24.78 -9.28
N GLY A 4 37.85 -25.24 -9.78
CA GLY A 4 36.81 -24.36 -10.25
C GLY A 4 36.25 -23.52 -9.11
N ARG A 5 36.43 -22.20 -9.16
CA ARG A 5 35.69 -21.22 -8.37
C ARG A 5 34.25 -21.23 -8.85
N ARG A 6 33.35 -21.78 -8.04
CA ARG A 6 31.91 -21.50 -8.18
C ARG A 6 31.70 -20.04 -7.76
N SER A 7 31.43 -19.18 -8.73
CA SER A 7 30.84 -17.88 -8.48
C SER A 7 29.46 -18.09 -7.86
N THR A 8 29.34 -17.87 -6.58
CA THR A 8 28.06 -17.57 -5.95
C THR A 8 27.65 -16.21 -6.52
N ALA A 9 26.67 -16.22 -7.42
CA ALA A 9 25.99 -14.98 -7.83
C ALA A 9 25.39 -14.38 -6.56
N GLU A 10 25.99 -13.29 -6.08
CA GLU A 10 25.35 -12.41 -5.11
C GLU A 10 24.10 -11.87 -5.78
N GLU A 11 22.97 -12.37 -5.29
CA GLU A 11 21.65 -11.85 -5.59
C GLU A 11 21.62 -10.40 -5.12
N SER A 12 21.75 -9.46 -6.07
CA SER A 12 21.68 -8.03 -5.79
C SER A 12 20.31 -7.73 -5.17
N PRO A 13 20.24 -7.15 -3.96
CA PRO A 13 18.98 -6.75 -3.35
C PRO A 13 18.53 -5.42 -3.96
N GLY A 14 17.83 -5.46 -5.11
CA GLY A 14 17.41 -4.24 -5.78
C GLY A 14 16.51 -4.43 -7.00
N GLY A 15 15.91 -5.60 -7.20
CA GLY A 15 14.86 -5.76 -8.20
C GLY A 15 13.55 -5.06 -7.78
N PRO A 16 12.70 -4.64 -8.74
CA PRO A 16 11.41 -4.05 -8.40
C PRO A 16 10.59 -5.00 -7.55
N THR A 17 9.97 -4.47 -6.49
CA THR A 17 9.05 -5.22 -5.64
C THR A 17 7.87 -5.71 -6.46
N THR A 18 7.77 -7.02 -6.67
CA THR A 18 6.70 -7.65 -7.44
C THR A 18 5.87 -8.57 -6.56
N LEU A 19 4.62 -8.80 -6.95
CA LEU A 19 3.68 -9.65 -6.22
C LEU A 19 3.90 -11.12 -6.65
N ARG A 20 3.93 -12.04 -5.68
CA ARG A 20 4.07 -13.50 -5.88
C ARG A 20 2.74 -14.24 -6.00
N VAL A 21 1.64 -13.58 -5.65
CA VAL A 21 0.28 -14.14 -5.63
C VAL A 21 -0.62 -13.29 -6.54
N PRO A 22 -1.78 -13.80 -7.00
CA PRO A 22 -2.73 -12.99 -7.77
C PRO A 22 -3.14 -11.72 -7.00
N VAL A 23 -3.25 -10.59 -7.69
CA VAL A 23 -3.62 -9.30 -7.11
C VAL A 23 -4.93 -9.39 -6.34
N ALA A 24 -5.93 -10.08 -6.90
CA ALA A 24 -7.24 -10.24 -6.27
C ALA A 24 -7.16 -10.99 -4.93
N ASP A 25 -6.31 -12.02 -4.84
CA ASP A 25 -6.11 -12.79 -3.61
C ASP A 25 -5.39 -11.97 -2.54
N ALA A 26 -4.35 -11.23 -2.94
CA ALA A 26 -3.64 -10.33 -2.04
C ALA A 26 -4.58 -9.23 -1.51
N GLU A 27 -5.36 -8.60 -2.39
CA GLU A 27 -6.31 -7.55 -2.00
C GLU A 27 -7.37 -8.11 -1.04
N ALA A 28 -7.95 -9.27 -1.33
CA ALA A 28 -8.97 -9.89 -0.48
C ALA A 28 -8.44 -10.21 0.93
N GLN A 29 -7.24 -10.79 1.02
CA GLN A 29 -6.63 -11.12 2.31
C GLN A 29 -6.25 -9.87 3.10
N LEU A 30 -5.71 -8.84 2.46
CA LEU A 30 -5.38 -7.58 3.16
C LEU A 30 -6.63 -6.84 3.62
N ARG A 31 -7.75 -6.88 2.86
CA ARG A 31 -9.04 -6.33 3.31
C ARG A 31 -9.60 -7.05 4.52
N ASP A 32 -9.51 -8.38 4.56
CA ASP A 32 -9.88 -9.17 5.75
C ASP A 32 -9.08 -8.73 6.98
N ARG A 33 -7.79 -8.41 6.79
CA ARG A 33 -6.95 -7.91 7.88
C ARG A 33 -7.37 -6.51 8.37
N VAL A 34 -7.74 -5.62 7.45
CA VAL A 34 -8.29 -4.30 7.78
C VAL A 34 -9.61 -4.42 8.55
N GLU A 35 -10.52 -5.30 8.11
CA GLU A 35 -11.79 -5.54 8.78
C GLU A 35 -11.61 -6.05 10.21
N LYS A 36 -10.72 -7.02 10.43
CA LYS A 36 -10.37 -7.53 11.76
C LYS A 36 -9.86 -6.43 12.70
N ALA A 37 -9.01 -5.53 12.20
CA ALA A 37 -8.53 -4.41 13.00
C ALA A 37 -9.64 -3.38 13.30
N SER A 38 -10.56 -3.17 12.37
CA SER A 38 -11.71 -2.29 12.59
C SER A 38 -12.60 -2.81 13.72
N VAL A 39 -12.74 -4.13 13.86
CA VAL A 39 -13.43 -4.75 15.00
C VAL A 39 -12.69 -4.45 16.30
N MET A 40 -11.36 -4.54 16.36
CA MET A 40 -10.56 -4.20 17.55
C MET A 40 -10.79 -2.74 18.00
N LEU A 41 -10.99 -1.80 17.06
CA LEU A 41 -11.27 -0.41 17.39
C LEU A 41 -12.63 -0.20 18.04
N SER A 42 -13.59 -1.11 17.84
CA SER A 42 -14.94 -1.03 18.37
C SER A 42 -15.11 -1.70 19.75
N VAL A 43 -14.12 -2.50 20.18
CA VAL A 43 -14.17 -3.18 21.48
C VAL A 43 -14.09 -2.17 22.61
N PRO A 44 -15.04 -2.19 23.59
CA PRO A 44 -14.96 -1.32 24.75
C PRO A 44 -13.81 -1.78 25.66
N ILE A 45 -12.97 -0.82 26.08
CA ILE A 45 -11.84 -1.04 26.99
C ILE A 45 -12.12 -0.22 28.24
N ASN A 46 -12.44 -0.89 29.35
CA ASN A 46 -12.90 -0.26 30.57
C ASN A 46 -11.87 -0.30 31.71
N ASP A 47 -10.86 -1.14 31.58
CA ASP A 47 -9.82 -1.34 32.58
C ASP A 47 -8.48 -1.72 31.94
N ARG A 48 -7.43 -1.81 32.77
CA ARG A 48 -6.08 -2.14 32.30
C ARG A 48 -5.98 -3.60 31.85
N GLU A 49 -6.76 -4.50 32.39
CA GLU A 49 -6.75 -5.91 32.00
C GLU A 49 -7.32 -6.08 30.57
N SER A 50 -8.48 -5.48 30.29
CA SER A 50 -9.05 -5.48 28.94
C SER A 50 -8.14 -4.81 27.93
N LEU A 51 -7.47 -3.71 28.29
CA LEU A 51 -6.47 -3.08 27.43
C LEU A 51 -5.29 -4.02 27.12
N GLN A 52 -4.82 -4.76 28.12
CA GLN A 52 -3.71 -5.68 27.94
C GLN A 52 -4.11 -6.88 27.05
N GLN A 53 -5.33 -7.38 27.17
CA GLN A 53 -5.88 -8.42 26.30
C GLN A 53 -5.98 -7.95 24.85
N GLU A 54 -6.51 -6.75 24.61
CA GLU A 54 -6.61 -6.18 23.26
C GLU A 54 -5.23 -5.90 22.66
N ARG A 55 -4.27 -5.43 23.44
CA ARG A 55 -2.87 -5.29 22.99
C ARG A 55 -2.24 -6.62 22.57
N ALA A 56 -2.49 -7.70 23.32
CA ALA A 56 -1.98 -9.02 22.95
C ALA A 56 -2.56 -9.51 21.61
N GLN A 57 -3.87 -9.31 21.38
CA GLN A 57 -4.52 -9.62 20.11
C GLN A 57 -3.95 -8.77 18.97
N TYR A 58 -3.74 -7.49 19.22
CA TYR A 58 -3.14 -6.56 18.26
C TYR A 58 -1.73 -6.99 17.85
N TYR A 59 -0.85 -7.37 18.79
CA TYR A 59 0.50 -7.83 18.46
C TYR A 59 0.49 -9.08 17.60
N THR A 60 -0.38 -10.06 17.92
CA THR A 60 -0.54 -11.27 17.12
C THR A 60 -1.04 -10.93 15.70
N TRP A 61 -1.99 -10.02 15.59
CA TRP A 61 -2.53 -9.53 14.32
C TRP A 61 -1.44 -8.80 13.50
N ASP A 62 -0.64 -7.95 14.12
CA ASP A 62 0.42 -7.15 13.49
C ASP A 62 1.57 -8.03 12.96
N GLU A 63 2.00 -9.00 13.75
CA GLU A 63 3.02 -9.98 13.36
C GLU A 63 2.55 -10.83 12.17
N TYR A 64 1.31 -11.28 12.19
CA TYR A 64 0.73 -12.02 11.08
C TYR A 64 0.72 -11.18 9.79
N ASN A 65 0.35 -9.92 9.86
CA ASN A 65 0.35 -9.03 8.68
C ASN A 65 1.77 -8.84 8.11
N THR A 66 2.76 -8.66 8.98
CA THR A 66 4.17 -8.57 8.57
C THR A 66 4.60 -9.83 7.81
N THR A 67 4.27 -11.01 8.34
CA THR A 67 4.56 -12.30 7.71
C THR A 67 3.82 -12.45 6.38
N LEU A 68 2.55 -12.05 6.33
CA LEU A 68 1.74 -12.10 5.13
C LEU A 68 2.34 -11.24 4.00
N LEU A 69 2.76 -10.02 4.33
CA LEU A 69 3.41 -9.11 3.37
C LEU A 69 4.73 -9.69 2.84
N LYS A 70 5.56 -10.30 3.68
CA LYS A 70 6.78 -11.01 3.25
C LYS A 70 6.49 -12.17 2.29
N ARG A 71 5.37 -12.85 2.45
CA ARG A 71 4.94 -13.93 1.54
C ARG A 71 4.41 -13.42 0.21
N PHE A 72 3.71 -12.29 0.23
CA PHE A 72 3.08 -11.76 -0.97
C PHE A 72 4.06 -11.12 -1.94
N PHE A 73 5.14 -10.54 -1.45
CA PHE A 73 6.06 -9.75 -2.26
C PHE A 73 7.44 -10.40 -2.41
N THR A 74 8.14 -10.07 -3.49
CA THR A 74 9.51 -10.56 -3.76
C THR A 74 10.55 -9.87 -2.90
N SER A 75 10.28 -8.65 -2.39
CA SER A 75 11.13 -7.95 -1.45
C SER A 75 10.41 -7.72 -0.12
N GLU A 76 11.18 -7.54 0.95
CA GLU A 76 10.65 -7.24 2.28
C GLU A 76 10.35 -5.75 2.50
N GLU A 77 10.55 -4.92 1.49
CA GLU A 77 10.41 -3.46 1.59
C GLU A 77 9.05 -3.03 2.12
N LEU A 78 7.96 -3.59 1.59
CA LEU A 78 6.60 -3.28 2.05
C LEU A 78 6.31 -3.81 3.45
N ALA A 79 6.89 -4.95 3.83
CA ALA A 79 6.80 -5.46 5.19
C ALA A 79 7.56 -4.55 6.18
N HIS A 80 8.72 -4.04 5.79
CA HIS A 80 9.47 -3.06 6.59
C HIS A 80 8.74 -1.72 6.69
N GLU A 81 8.19 -1.20 5.58
CA GLU A 81 7.38 0.01 5.58
C GLU A 81 6.16 -0.14 6.50
N TYR A 82 5.49 -1.27 6.45
CA TYR A 82 4.37 -1.59 7.33
C TYR A 82 4.79 -1.68 8.79
N SER A 83 5.90 -2.34 9.10
CA SER A 83 6.39 -2.59 10.46
C SER A 83 7.05 -1.38 11.10
N TYR A 84 7.37 -0.32 10.32
CA TYR A 84 8.06 0.85 10.85
C TYR A 84 7.27 1.49 11.99
N TRP A 85 7.88 1.49 13.17
CA TRP A 85 7.42 2.23 14.34
C TRP A 85 8.11 3.59 14.33
N GLY A 86 7.36 4.66 14.28
CA GLY A 86 7.90 5.98 14.61
C GLY A 86 8.56 5.94 16.00
N ILE A 87 9.40 6.91 16.31
CA ILE A 87 10.05 6.99 17.61
C ILE A 87 8.95 7.04 18.69
N ALA A 88 8.82 5.94 19.46
CA ALA A 88 7.94 5.92 20.62
C ALA A 88 8.57 6.85 21.68
N VAL A 89 7.90 7.94 21.99
CA VAL A 89 8.26 8.75 23.16
C VAL A 89 7.78 7.95 24.37
N VAL A 90 8.72 7.36 25.09
CA VAL A 90 8.46 6.72 26.37
C VAL A 90 8.20 7.84 27.37
N GLY A 91 6.93 8.20 27.54
CA GLY A 91 6.47 9.16 28.55
C GLY A 91 6.19 8.46 29.88
N GLY A 92 6.13 9.25 30.97
CA GLY A 92 5.89 8.78 32.34
C GLY A 92 4.53 8.09 32.55
N ALA A 93 4.09 7.94 33.82
CA ALA A 93 2.83 7.27 34.16
C ALA A 93 1.63 7.93 33.44
N SER A 94 1.01 7.18 32.53
CA SER A 94 -0.16 7.60 31.74
C SER A 94 -1.45 7.13 32.40
N SER A 95 -2.53 7.87 32.18
CA SER A 95 -3.89 7.44 32.58
C SER A 95 -4.37 6.31 31.66
N LEU A 96 -5.32 5.51 32.14
CA LEU A 96 -5.96 4.49 31.30
C LEU A 96 -6.56 5.09 30.01
N ALA A 97 -7.17 6.26 30.11
CA ALA A 97 -7.77 6.93 28.96
C ALA A 97 -6.73 7.33 27.89
N GLU A 98 -5.54 7.78 28.31
CA GLU A 98 -4.43 8.07 27.40
C GLU A 98 -3.90 6.80 26.77
N ASP A 99 -3.69 5.73 27.55
CA ASP A 99 -3.22 4.44 27.03
C ASP A 99 -4.19 3.83 26.01
N VAL A 100 -5.49 3.93 26.24
CA VAL A 100 -6.53 3.46 25.29
C VAL A 100 -6.54 4.30 24.03
N ARG A 101 -6.41 5.61 24.16
CA ARG A 101 -6.34 6.51 22.99
C ARG A 101 -5.11 6.19 22.12
N ASP A 102 -3.96 6.01 22.73
CA ASP A 102 -2.71 5.72 22.04
C ASP A 102 -2.78 4.34 21.37
N PHE A 103 -3.31 3.33 22.06
CA PHE A 103 -3.57 2.02 21.47
C PHE A 103 -4.49 2.10 20.22
N ARG A 104 -5.60 2.82 20.31
CA ARG A 104 -6.51 2.99 19.17
C ARG A 104 -5.85 3.74 18.01
N LYS A 105 -5.01 4.72 18.30
CA LYS A 105 -4.22 5.42 17.29
C LYS A 105 -3.27 4.47 16.59
N ASP A 106 -2.54 3.62 17.33
CA ASP A 106 -1.61 2.65 16.74
C ASP A 106 -2.33 1.67 15.80
N VAL A 107 -3.48 1.14 16.22
CA VAL A 107 -4.31 0.27 15.38
C VAL A 107 -4.77 1.00 14.11
N ALA A 108 -5.26 2.23 14.24
CA ALA A 108 -5.72 3.03 13.10
C ALA A 108 -4.57 3.37 12.14
N ASP A 109 -3.37 3.63 12.63
CA ASP A 109 -2.19 3.89 11.81
C ASP A 109 -1.78 2.64 11.00
N LYS A 110 -1.87 1.46 11.58
CA LYS A 110 -1.62 0.19 10.89
C LYS A 110 -2.69 -0.12 9.84
N ILE A 111 -3.95 0.16 10.10
CA ILE A 111 -5.02 0.06 9.11
C ILE A 111 -4.70 0.93 7.89
N ARG A 112 -4.37 2.21 8.09
CA ARG A 112 -4.02 3.13 6.99
C ARG A 112 -2.84 2.63 6.15
N ARG A 113 -1.85 2.00 6.76
CA ARG A 113 -0.72 1.40 6.04
C ARG A 113 -1.16 0.23 5.17
N LEU A 114 -2.00 -0.67 5.69
CA LEU A 114 -2.56 -1.77 4.89
C LEU A 114 -3.41 -1.24 3.73
N GLU A 115 -4.25 -0.25 3.95
CA GLU A 115 -5.05 0.39 2.91
C GLU A 115 -4.19 1.02 1.82
N SER A 116 -3.11 1.72 2.21
CA SER A 116 -2.14 2.28 1.25
C SER A 116 -1.47 1.19 0.41
N ILE A 117 -1.15 0.03 1.00
CA ILE A 117 -0.60 -1.11 0.26
C ILE A 117 -1.65 -1.66 -0.72
N ILE A 118 -2.91 -1.83 -0.28
CA ILE A 118 -4.01 -2.29 -1.13
C ILE A 118 -4.21 -1.37 -2.34
N GLU A 119 -4.18 -0.06 -2.15
CA GLU A 119 -4.30 0.89 -3.25
C GLU A 119 -3.17 0.77 -4.27
N ARG A 120 -1.95 0.49 -3.81
CA ARG A 120 -0.79 0.25 -4.70
C ARG A 120 -0.88 -1.05 -5.49
N LEU A 121 -1.65 -2.04 -5.03
CA LEU A 121 -1.90 -3.29 -5.77
C LEU A 121 -2.79 -3.08 -6.99
N ARG A 122 -3.65 -2.07 -6.98
CA ARG A 122 -4.55 -1.80 -8.09
C ARG A 122 -3.76 -1.26 -9.27
N PRO A 123 -3.93 -1.83 -10.48
CA PRO A 123 -3.32 -1.26 -11.66
C PRO A 123 -3.78 0.19 -11.78
N ARG A 124 -2.84 1.12 -11.85
CA ARG A 124 -3.16 2.52 -12.15
C ARG A 124 -3.93 2.51 -13.45
N LYS A 125 -5.21 2.92 -13.42
CA LYS A 125 -5.95 3.23 -14.62
C LYS A 125 -5.19 4.38 -15.28
N HIS A 126 -4.36 4.05 -16.28
CA HIS A 126 -3.84 5.07 -17.15
C HIS A 126 -5.06 5.74 -17.77
N HIS A 127 -5.40 6.93 -17.32
CA HIS A 127 -6.19 7.84 -18.12
C HIS A 127 -5.33 8.11 -19.35
N ARG A 128 -5.52 7.28 -20.37
CA ARG A 128 -5.12 7.59 -21.72
C ARG A 128 -5.87 8.87 -22.01
N HIS A 129 -5.19 10.01 -21.90
CA HIS A 129 -5.64 11.22 -22.55
C HIS A 129 -5.70 10.83 -24.03
N GLU A 130 -6.86 10.42 -24.50
CA GLU A 130 -7.22 10.56 -25.90
C GLU A 130 -7.11 12.06 -26.18
N ARG A 131 -5.92 12.47 -26.59
CA ARG A 131 -5.77 13.67 -27.37
C ARG A 131 -6.52 13.37 -28.65
N SER A 132 -7.80 13.69 -28.67
CA SER A 132 -8.57 13.90 -29.89
C SER A 132 -7.77 14.89 -30.71
N HIS A 133 -6.99 14.38 -31.65
CA HIS A 133 -6.58 15.15 -32.79
C HIS A 133 -7.86 15.42 -33.61
N ALA A 134 -8.69 16.34 -33.12
CA ALA A 134 -9.53 17.12 -33.97
C ALA A 134 -8.59 18.04 -34.77
N GLY A 135 -7.89 17.42 -35.73
CA GLY A 135 -7.22 18.15 -36.81
C GLY A 135 -8.29 18.91 -37.54
N LEU A 136 -8.40 20.17 -37.23
CA LEU A 136 -9.11 21.15 -38.01
C LEU A 136 -8.47 21.18 -39.39
N ASP A 137 -9.10 20.46 -40.33
CA ASP A 137 -8.86 20.58 -41.77
C ASP A 137 -9.49 21.91 -42.24
N VAL A 138 -8.83 23.02 -41.93
CA VAL A 138 -9.26 24.39 -42.31
C VAL A 138 -8.51 24.86 -43.55
N ALA A 139 -7.88 23.94 -44.30
CA ALA A 139 -7.04 24.33 -45.45
C ALA A 139 -7.72 24.13 -46.83
N SER A 140 -8.96 23.63 -46.89
CA SER A 140 -9.63 23.35 -48.18
C SER A 140 -10.58 24.42 -48.68
N ASP A 141 -11.01 25.38 -47.88
CA ASP A 141 -12.06 26.31 -48.30
C ASP A 141 -11.57 27.66 -48.89
N LEU A 142 -10.27 27.91 -48.94
CA LEU A 142 -9.72 29.18 -49.48
C LEU A 142 -9.34 29.08 -50.97
N ARG A 143 -9.46 27.96 -51.63
CA ARG A 143 -9.15 27.85 -53.09
C ARG A 143 -10.34 28.02 -54.01
N SER A 144 -11.56 27.96 -53.54
CA SER A 144 -12.76 28.07 -54.38
C SER A 144 -13.26 29.48 -54.58
N ALA A 145 -12.84 30.43 -53.75
CA ALA A 145 -13.30 31.84 -53.83
C ALA A 145 -12.55 32.74 -54.86
N ARG A 146 -11.44 32.26 -55.42
CA ARG A 146 -10.59 33.09 -56.30
C ARG A 146 -10.88 32.92 -57.82
N LYS A 147 -11.82 32.02 -58.19
CA LYS A 147 -12.09 31.73 -59.64
C LYS A 147 -13.39 32.38 -60.14
N LYS A 148 -14.10 33.18 -59.38
CA LYS A 148 -15.35 33.85 -59.81
C LYS A 148 -15.28 35.35 -60.01
N ARG A 149 -14.07 35.94 -60.12
CA ARG A 149 -13.91 37.37 -60.41
C ARG A 149 -13.01 37.64 -61.64
N ARG A 150 -13.16 36.88 -62.68
CA ARG A 150 -12.68 37.23 -64.04
C ARG A 150 -13.58 36.52 -65.05
N ALA A 151 -14.74 37.09 -65.35
CA ALA A 151 -15.50 37.02 -66.58
C ALA A 151 -16.44 38.21 -66.58
#